data_92d989aed27d50587663532014037e2d
#
_entry.id   92d989aed27d50587663532014037e2d
#
_cell.length_a   1.000
_cell.length_b   1.000
_cell.length_c   1.000
_cell.angle_alpha   90.00
_cell.angle_beta   90.00
_cell.angle_gamma   90.00
#
_symmetry.space_group_name_H-M   'P 1'
#
loop_
_entity.id
_entity.type
_entity.pdbx_description
1 polymer ?
#
loop_
_entity_poly.entity_id
_entity_poly.type
_entity_poly.pdbx_seq_one_letter_code
_entity_poly.pdbx_strand_id
1 'polypeptide(L)'
;FAKNTFESMTFDKRDKRTNQITGQVKLEKPVEVIFEGVDLSTYKPIKPSEIKVINFENIKEDFCYLFVGHWMAGDHGHDRKNVGVLVKSFYDTFKTGMGKKPALILKSSLGVASYISRDGILDKIKQIKDTYGDVKLPNIYLLSGEFNDSEMNELYNHPKVKAMVSFTKGEGFGRPLLEFATTGKPIIASGWSGHTDFLKTDYSVL
;
A
#
# COMPACT_ATOMS: atom_id res chain seq x y z
N PHE A 1 17.20 -2.13 -9.83
CA PHE A 1 18.03 -2.00 -8.61
C PHE A 1 18.71 -3.34 -8.27
N ALA A 2 17.96 -4.41 -7.98
CA ALA A 2 18.54 -5.70 -7.56
C ALA A 2 19.51 -6.27 -8.58
N LYS A 3 19.18 -6.24 -9.90
CA LYS A 3 20.08 -6.68 -10.96
C LYS A 3 21.45 -5.99 -10.86
N ASN A 4 21.46 -4.66 -10.84
CA ASN A 4 22.70 -3.88 -10.77
C ASN A 4 23.50 -4.19 -9.50
N THR A 5 22.84 -4.40 -8.36
CA THR A 5 23.49 -4.79 -7.11
C THR A 5 24.20 -6.13 -7.27
N PHE A 6 23.52 -7.15 -7.79
CA PHE A 6 24.12 -8.48 -7.94
C PHE A 6 25.24 -8.53 -8.99
N GLU A 7 25.12 -7.75 -10.06
CA GLU A 7 26.14 -7.72 -11.13
C GLU A 7 27.39 -6.90 -10.76
N SER A 8 27.22 -5.85 -9.94
CA SER A 8 28.32 -4.93 -9.62
C SER A 8 29.03 -5.21 -8.30
N MET A 9 28.38 -5.86 -7.35
CA MET A 9 28.91 -6.04 -6.00
C MET A 9 29.69 -7.34 -5.85
N THR A 10 30.73 -7.27 -5.01
CA THR A 10 31.45 -8.43 -4.48
C THR A 10 30.99 -8.66 -3.04
N PHE A 11 30.70 -9.90 -2.70
CA PHE A 11 30.17 -10.28 -1.41
C PHE A 11 31.20 -11.05 -0.59
N ASP A 12 31.35 -10.71 0.69
CA ASP A 12 32.20 -11.45 1.62
C ASP A 12 31.60 -12.82 1.94
N LYS A 13 32.35 -13.87 1.69
CA LYS A 13 32.05 -15.20 2.20
C LYS A 13 32.56 -15.28 3.64
N ARG A 14 31.64 -15.56 4.59
CA ARG A 14 31.99 -15.65 6.01
C ARG A 14 31.81 -17.08 6.54
N ASP A 15 32.74 -17.48 7.40
CA ASP A 15 32.56 -18.70 8.20
C ASP A 15 31.37 -18.53 9.16
N LYS A 16 30.45 -19.49 9.15
CA LYS A 16 29.22 -19.41 9.93
C LYS A 16 29.42 -19.42 11.44
N ARG A 17 30.54 -20.02 11.91
CA ARG A 17 30.84 -20.20 13.33
C ARG A 17 31.67 -19.07 13.90
N THR A 18 32.69 -18.61 13.14
CA THR A 18 33.62 -17.61 13.59
C THR A 18 33.30 -16.20 13.09
N ASN A 19 32.38 -16.06 12.12
CA ASN A 19 32.05 -14.83 11.40
C ASN A 19 33.24 -14.19 10.67
N GLN A 20 34.37 -14.89 10.55
CA GLN A 20 35.56 -14.40 9.84
C GLN A 20 35.35 -14.46 8.33
N ILE A 21 35.88 -13.49 7.60
CA ILE A 21 35.88 -13.49 6.14
C ILE A 21 36.82 -14.57 5.64
N THR A 22 36.30 -15.53 4.87
CA THR A 22 37.06 -16.65 4.30
C THR A 22 37.34 -16.49 2.81
N GLY A 23 36.82 -15.43 2.20
CA GLY A 23 36.97 -15.12 0.79
C GLY A 23 35.94 -14.14 0.28
N GLN A 24 35.96 -13.89 -1.02
CA GLN A 24 35.00 -13.04 -1.69
C GLN A 24 34.31 -13.80 -2.84
N VAL A 25 33.08 -13.47 -3.11
CA VAL A 25 32.27 -14.07 -4.17
C VAL A 25 31.64 -12.96 -5.01
N LYS A 26 31.80 -13.06 -6.30
CA LYS A 26 31.10 -12.24 -7.29
C LYS A 26 30.14 -13.12 -8.08
N LEU A 27 28.98 -12.59 -8.42
CA LEU A 27 28.03 -13.32 -9.26
C LEU A 27 28.57 -13.36 -10.70
N GLU A 28 28.83 -14.57 -11.20
CA GLU A 28 29.30 -14.80 -12.57
C GLU A 28 28.17 -15.18 -13.55
N LYS A 29 27.01 -15.56 -12.99
CA LYS A 29 25.84 -15.93 -13.80
C LYS A 29 25.05 -14.69 -14.21
N PRO A 30 24.49 -14.68 -15.43
CA PRO A 30 23.65 -13.58 -15.87
C PRO A 30 22.43 -13.43 -14.97
N VAL A 31 22.02 -12.19 -14.72
CA VAL A 31 20.80 -11.83 -13.97
C VAL A 31 19.84 -11.18 -14.94
N GLU A 32 18.64 -11.74 -15.06
CA GLU A 32 17.58 -11.16 -15.85
C GLU A 32 16.44 -10.65 -14.94
N VAL A 33 15.84 -9.53 -15.32
CA VAL A 33 14.65 -8.98 -14.67
C VAL A 33 13.44 -9.41 -15.46
N ILE A 34 12.58 -10.19 -14.82
CA ILE A 34 11.32 -10.63 -15.40
C ILE A 34 10.21 -9.83 -14.76
N PHE A 35 9.36 -9.18 -15.57
CA PHE A 35 8.19 -8.44 -15.08
C PHE A 35 7.14 -9.43 -14.56
N GLU A 36 6.69 -9.22 -13.32
CA GLU A 36 5.75 -10.14 -12.64
C GLU A 36 4.37 -10.19 -13.32
N GLY A 37 3.91 -9.03 -13.81
CA GLY A 37 2.60 -8.93 -14.46
C GLY A 37 1.42 -8.93 -13.50
N VAL A 38 0.21 -8.96 -14.08
CA VAL A 38 -1.07 -9.05 -13.38
C VAL A 38 -2.04 -9.92 -14.19
N ASP A 39 -2.85 -10.70 -13.50
CA ASP A 39 -3.90 -11.51 -14.13
C ASP A 39 -5.09 -10.63 -14.56
N LEU A 40 -5.16 -10.31 -15.84
CA LEU A 40 -6.25 -9.50 -16.41
C LEU A 40 -7.59 -10.25 -16.54
N SER A 41 -7.61 -11.57 -16.32
CA SER A 41 -8.89 -12.28 -16.23
C SER A 41 -9.63 -11.96 -14.94
N THR A 42 -8.89 -11.72 -13.86
CA THR A 42 -9.38 -11.38 -12.53
C THR A 42 -9.41 -9.87 -12.30
N TYR A 43 -8.27 -9.19 -12.49
CA TYR A 43 -8.13 -7.75 -12.24
C TYR A 43 -8.45 -6.95 -13.50
N LYS A 44 -9.65 -6.40 -13.55
CA LYS A 44 -10.19 -5.65 -14.70
C LYS A 44 -11.26 -4.67 -14.26
N PRO A 45 -11.59 -3.67 -15.09
CA PRO A 45 -12.75 -2.82 -14.85
C PRO A 45 -14.04 -3.67 -14.82
N ILE A 46 -14.89 -3.45 -13.81
CA ILE A 46 -16.22 -4.02 -13.70
C ILE A 46 -17.25 -2.93 -13.46
N LYS A 47 -18.49 -3.18 -13.84
CA LYS A 47 -19.61 -2.25 -13.60
C LYS A 47 -20.02 -2.27 -12.13
N PRO A 48 -20.57 -1.18 -11.58
CA PRO A 48 -21.09 -1.15 -10.21
C PRO A 48 -22.10 -2.28 -9.90
N SER A 49 -22.89 -2.70 -10.90
CA SER A 49 -23.87 -3.79 -10.76
C SER A 49 -23.23 -5.19 -10.63
N GLU A 50 -21.96 -5.33 -10.92
CA GLU A 50 -21.21 -6.58 -10.78
C GLU A 50 -20.55 -6.73 -9.41
N ILE A 51 -20.53 -5.66 -8.60
CA ILE A 51 -20.04 -5.67 -7.22
C ILE A 51 -21.10 -6.31 -6.34
N LYS A 52 -20.78 -7.44 -5.71
CA LYS A 52 -21.74 -8.25 -4.95
C LYS A 52 -21.39 -8.40 -3.48
N VAL A 53 -20.09 -8.42 -3.17
CA VAL A 53 -19.59 -8.73 -1.82
C VAL A 53 -19.17 -7.46 -1.09
N ILE A 54 -18.50 -6.53 -1.78
CA ILE A 54 -18.01 -5.31 -1.15
C ILE A 54 -19.15 -4.31 -0.97
N ASN A 55 -19.56 -4.12 0.28
CA ASN A 55 -20.64 -3.20 0.66
C ASN A 55 -20.08 -2.05 1.51
N PHE A 56 -20.32 -0.81 1.05
CA PHE A 56 -19.92 0.42 1.73
C PHE A 56 -21.12 1.29 2.15
N GLU A 57 -22.25 0.68 2.51
CA GLU A 57 -23.42 1.41 3.01
C GLU A 57 -23.12 2.23 4.26
N ASN A 58 -22.25 1.74 5.12
CA ASN A 58 -21.82 2.43 6.33
C ASN A 58 -20.76 3.53 6.10
N ILE A 59 -20.20 3.64 4.89
CA ILE A 59 -19.29 4.72 4.52
C ILE A 59 -20.12 5.86 3.94
N LYS A 60 -20.12 7.01 4.61
CA LYS A 60 -20.97 8.15 4.23
C LYS A 60 -20.44 8.95 3.05
N GLU A 61 -19.13 8.90 2.85
CA GLU A 61 -18.43 9.68 1.84
C GLU A 61 -18.57 9.03 0.45
N ASP A 62 -18.71 9.89 -0.56
CA ASP A 62 -18.76 9.49 -1.98
C ASP A 62 -17.36 9.48 -2.62
N PHE A 63 -16.37 10.07 -1.95
CA PHE A 63 -14.98 10.08 -2.37
C PHE A 63 -14.11 9.44 -1.28
N CYS A 64 -13.57 8.27 -1.59
CA CYS A 64 -12.65 7.58 -0.70
C CYS A 64 -11.31 7.34 -1.40
N TYR A 65 -10.23 7.67 -0.72
CA TYR A 65 -8.91 7.15 -1.03
C TYR A 65 -8.78 5.73 -0.49
N LEU A 66 -8.07 4.86 -1.19
CA LEU A 66 -7.79 3.49 -0.78
C LEU A 66 -6.29 3.31 -0.53
N PHE A 67 -5.96 2.69 0.57
CA PHE A 67 -4.64 2.10 0.81
C PHE A 67 -4.78 0.58 0.96
N VAL A 68 -3.86 -0.17 0.36
CA VAL A 68 -3.77 -1.64 0.50
C VAL A 68 -2.36 -2.04 0.92
N GLY A 69 -2.25 -2.71 2.05
CA GLY A 69 -0.97 -3.20 2.53
C GLY A 69 -0.93 -3.43 4.04
N HIS A 70 0.11 -4.11 4.51
CA HIS A 70 0.30 -4.34 5.94
C HIS A 70 0.86 -3.10 6.64
N TRP A 71 0.32 -2.80 7.81
CA TRP A 71 0.91 -1.82 8.72
C TRP A 71 1.75 -2.56 9.77
N MET A 72 2.93 -3.00 9.35
CA MET A 72 3.83 -3.79 10.16
C MET A 72 4.31 -3.04 11.42
N ALA A 73 5.08 -3.73 12.28
CA ALA A 73 5.68 -3.15 13.46
C ALA A 73 6.59 -1.96 13.12
N GLY A 74 6.64 -1.00 14.01
CA GLY A 74 7.37 0.25 13.88
C GLY A 74 6.50 1.42 14.37
N ASP A 75 7.15 2.40 15.01
CA ASP A 75 6.51 3.64 15.40
C ASP A 75 6.16 4.49 14.17
N HIS A 76 5.48 5.61 14.40
CA HIS A 76 5.09 6.54 13.37
C HIS A 76 6.27 6.92 12.46
N GLY A 77 6.15 6.60 11.17
CA GLY A 77 7.19 6.83 10.17
C GLY A 77 8.32 5.79 10.12
N HIS A 78 8.31 4.75 10.93
CA HIS A 78 9.33 3.69 10.90
C HIS A 78 8.89 2.42 10.15
N ASP A 79 7.59 2.22 9.92
CA ASP A 79 7.07 1.12 9.11
C ASP A 79 7.42 1.30 7.61
N ARG A 80 7.69 0.19 6.92
CA ARG A 80 8.09 0.19 5.50
C ARG A 80 7.02 0.79 4.58
N LYS A 81 5.75 0.52 4.83
CA LYS A 81 4.63 1.04 4.04
C LYS A 81 4.26 2.48 4.40
N ASN A 82 4.86 3.03 5.45
CA ASN A 82 4.71 4.42 5.87
C ASN A 82 3.24 4.82 6.15
N VAL A 83 2.46 3.85 6.66
CA VAL A 83 1.01 4.02 6.86
C VAL A 83 0.71 5.07 7.91
N GLY A 84 1.51 5.16 8.97
CA GLY A 84 1.35 6.19 9.99
C GLY A 84 1.52 7.61 9.43
N VAL A 85 2.49 7.79 8.54
CA VAL A 85 2.69 9.08 7.83
C VAL A 85 1.53 9.34 6.87
N LEU A 86 1.03 8.32 6.15
CA LEU A 86 -0.14 8.46 5.30
C LEU A 86 -1.37 8.93 6.09
N VAL A 87 -1.67 8.29 7.23
CA VAL A 87 -2.79 8.67 8.11
C VAL A 87 -2.63 10.11 8.60
N LYS A 88 -1.43 10.47 9.06
CA LYS A 88 -1.15 11.84 9.52
C LYS A 88 -1.30 12.86 8.40
N SER A 89 -0.72 12.60 7.23
CA SER A 89 -0.82 13.49 6.07
C SER A 89 -2.26 13.65 5.59
N PHE A 90 -3.05 12.57 5.63
CA PHE A 90 -4.47 12.63 5.30
C PHE A 90 -5.24 13.53 6.26
N TYR A 91 -5.00 13.41 7.56
CA TYR A 91 -5.60 14.31 8.54
C TYR A 91 -5.13 15.76 8.35
N ASP A 92 -3.84 15.99 8.19
CA ASP A 92 -3.28 17.33 7.99
C ASP A 92 -3.86 18.03 6.75
N THR A 93 -4.05 17.28 5.67
CA THR A 93 -4.60 17.81 4.41
C THR A 93 -6.08 18.17 4.53
N PHE A 94 -6.87 17.36 5.23
CA PHE A 94 -8.32 17.47 5.21
C PHE A 94 -8.95 17.90 6.56
N LYS A 95 -8.14 18.22 7.59
CA LYS A 95 -8.65 18.72 8.88
C LYS A 95 -9.29 20.10 8.76
N THR A 96 -8.87 20.91 7.79
CA THR A 96 -9.41 22.24 7.51
C THR A 96 -10.16 22.25 6.19
N GLY A 97 -10.97 23.27 5.96
CA GLY A 97 -11.73 23.46 4.74
C GLY A 97 -13.25 23.36 4.94
N MET A 98 -13.97 24.12 4.13
CA MET A 98 -15.44 24.09 4.06
C MET A 98 -15.85 23.11 2.96
N GLY A 99 -16.73 22.16 3.29
CA GLY A 99 -17.28 21.21 2.33
C GLY A 99 -17.23 19.75 2.78
N LYS A 100 -17.63 18.85 1.86
CA LYS A 100 -17.59 17.40 2.10
C LYS A 100 -16.13 16.94 2.12
N LYS A 101 -15.69 16.39 3.25
CA LYS A 101 -14.35 15.79 3.37
C LYS A 101 -14.34 14.40 2.71
N PRO A 102 -13.24 13.99 2.06
CA PRO A 102 -13.07 12.61 1.61
C PRO A 102 -12.86 11.68 2.81
N ALA A 103 -12.96 10.37 2.58
CA ALA A 103 -12.51 9.36 3.53
C ALA A 103 -11.24 8.65 3.06
N LEU A 104 -10.54 8.02 4.00
CA LEU A 104 -9.47 7.07 3.73
C LEU A 104 -9.92 5.67 4.14
N ILE A 105 -9.86 4.73 3.22
CA ILE A 105 -10.10 3.31 3.48
C ILE A 105 -8.73 2.62 3.57
N LEU A 106 -8.47 2.00 4.72
CA LEU A 106 -7.27 1.19 4.94
C LEU A 106 -7.66 -0.28 4.85
N LYS A 107 -7.29 -0.96 3.76
CA LYS A 107 -7.31 -2.43 3.67
C LYS A 107 -5.98 -2.92 4.22
N SER A 108 -5.95 -3.24 5.52
CA SER A 108 -4.70 -3.43 6.25
C SER A 108 -4.79 -4.47 7.36
N SER A 109 -3.62 -5.02 7.72
CA SER A 109 -3.40 -5.89 8.87
C SER A 109 -1.99 -5.68 9.43
N LEU A 110 -1.71 -6.25 10.61
CA LEU A 110 -0.35 -6.32 11.20
C LEU A 110 0.47 -7.52 10.67
N GLY A 111 0.16 -8.00 9.48
CA GLY A 111 0.77 -9.16 8.84
C GLY A 111 -0.20 -10.32 8.67
N VAL A 112 -1.03 -10.61 9.68
CA VAL A 112 -2.06 -11.66 9.65
C VAL A 112 -3.41 -11.03 9.98
N ALA A 113 -4.47 -11.45 9.31
CA ALA A 113 -5.82 -11.03 9.61
C ALA A 113 -6.30 -11.69 10.92
N SER A 114 -6.53 -10.89 11.94
CA SER A 114 -7.04 -11.32 13.24
C SER A 114 -7.70 -10.16 13.99
N TYR A 115 -8.47 -10.46 15.02
CA TYR A 115 -9.02 -9.42 15.90
C TYR A 115 -7.93 -8.59 16.58
N ILE A 116 -6.83 -9.23 17.03
CA ILE A 116 -5.68 -8.55 17.63
C ILE A 116 -5.04 -7.58 16.60
N SER A 117 -4.89 -8.03 15.37
CA SER A 117 -4.36 -7.21 14.27
C SER A 117 -5.28 -6.00 14.00
N ARG A 118 -6.59 -6.22 13.95
CA ARG A 118 -7.59 -5.16 13.77
C ARG A 118 -7.49 -4.11 14.88
N ASP A 119 -7.55 -4.55 16.12
CA ASP A 119 -7.54 -3.68 17.28
C ASP A 119 -6.21 -2.89 17.38
N GLY A 120 -5.08 -3.55 17.11
CA GLY A 120 -3.79 -2.88 17.06
C GLY A 120 -3.69 -1.79 15.97
N ILE A 121 -4.35 -1.96 14.83
CA ILE A 121 -4.41 -0.89 13.80
C ILE A 121 -5.34 0.24 14.26
N LEU A 122 -6.49 -0.07 14.85
CA LEU A 122 -7.40 0.94 15.40
C LEU A 122 -6.73 1.78 16.47
N ASP A 123 -5.94 1.15 17.36
CA ASP A 123 -5.16 1.86 18.38
C ASP A 123 -4.12 2.80 17.75
N LYS A 124 -3.40 2.37 16.71
CA LYS A 124 -2.45 3.23 15.98
C LYS A 124 -3.15 4.44 15.35
N ILE A 125 -4.30 4.23 14.71
CA ILE A 125 -5.11 5.33 14.16
C ILE A 125 -5.55 6.28 15.27
N LYS A 126 -6.03 5.72 16.40
CA LYS A 126 -6.46 6.50 17.56
C LYS A 126 -5.32 7.34 18.12
N GLN A 127 -4.13 6.77 18.32
CA GLN A 127 -2.95 7.50 18.81
C GLN A 127 -2.63 8.71 17.93
N ILE A 128 -2.66 8.53 16.60
CA ILE A 128 -2.44 9.66 15.68
C ILE A 128 -3.58 10.68 15.80
N LYS A 129 -4.84 10.23 15.85
CA LYS A 129 -6.01 11.08 15.96
C LYS A 129 -5.97 11.93 17.23
N ASP A 130 -5.59 11.34 18.36
CA ASP A 130 -5.54 12.00 19.66
C ASP A 130 -4.55 13.19 19.70
N THR A 131 -3.56 13.21 18.79
CA THR A 131 -2.63 14.37 18.67
C THR A 131 -3.28 15.63 18.12
N TYR A 132 -4.51 15.55 17.59
CA TYR A 132 -5.23 16.68 17.01
C TYR A 132 -6.24 17.35 17.97
N GLY A 133 -6.46 16.78 19.17
CA GLY A 133 -7.45 17.29 20.12
C GLY A 133 -8.86 17.32 19.53
N ASP A 134 -9.59 18.42 19.72
CA ASP A 134 -11.00 18.57 19.33
C ASP A 134 -11.21 18.97 17.85
N VAL A 135 -10.17 18.85 17.02
CA VAL A 135 -10.29 19.17 15.60
C VAL A 135 -11.19 18.15 14.89
N LYS A 136 -12.17 18.63 14.11
CA LYS A 136 -13.01 17.77 13.28
C LYS A 136 -12.20 17.19 12.13
N LEU A 137 -11.82 15.94 12.24
CA LEU A 137 -11.04 15.21 11.25
C LEU A 137 -11.91 14.50 10.21
N PRO A 138 -11.37 14.19 9.01
CA PRO A 138 -12.01 13.30 8.05
C PRO A 138 -12.07 11.87 8.59
N ASN A 139 -12.99 11.07 8.06
CA ASN A 139 -13.13 9.68 8.49
C ASN A 139 -12.05 8.77 7.89
N ILE A 140 -11.61 7.80 8.70
CA ILE A 140 -10.76 6.68 8.27
C ILE A 140 -11.52 5.39 8.60
N TYR A 141 -11.63 4.51 7.62
CA TYR A 141 -12.27 3.21 7.75
C TYR A 141 -11.24 2.10 7.60
N LEU A 142 -11.31 1.11 8.47
CA LEU A 142 -10.45 -0.07 8.41
C LEU A 142 -11.23 -1.25 7.84
N LEU A 143 -10.73 -1.80 6.75
CA LEU A 143 -11.15 -3.10 6.22
C LEU A 143 -10.18 -4.16 6.72
N SER A 144 -10.58 -4.88 7.75
CA SER A 144 -9.84 -6.01 8.31
C SER A 144 -10.40 -7.31 7.77
N GLY A 145 -9.55 -8.34 7.66
CA GLY A 145 -9.92 -9.64 7.13
C GLY A 145 -9.13 -10.00 5.87
N GLU A 146 -9.26 -11.24 5.43
CA GLU A 146 -8.70 -11.70 4.16
C GLU A 146 -9.73 -11.51 3.06
N PHE A 147 -9.27 -11.07 1.90
CA PHE A 147 -10.05 -10.93 0.68
C PHE A 147 -9.40 -11.80 -0.38
N ASN A 148 -10.19 -12.55 -1.11
CA ASN A 148 -9.72 -13.22 -2.31
C ASN A 148 -9.56 -12.21 -3.47
N ASP A 149 -8.96 -12.66 -4.57
CA ASP A 149 -8.65 -11.79 -5.72
C ASP A 149 -9.89 -11.15 -6.35
N SER A 150 -11.01 -11.87 -6.40
CA SER A 150 -12.29 -11.32 -6.89
C SER A 150 -12.82 -10.22 -5.99
N GLU A 151 -12.80 -10.42 -4.67
CA GLU A 151 -13.19 -9.41 -3.69
C GLU A 151 -12.27 -8.20 -3.72
N MET A 152 -10.97 -8.42 -3.93
CA MET A 152 -10.02 -7.32 -4.13
C MET A 152 -10.33 -6.54 -5.41
N ASN A 153 -10.67 -7.21 -6.50
CA ASN A 153 -11.08 -6.52 -7.73
C ASN A 153 -12.39 -5.73 -7.54
N GLU A 154 -13.37 -6.27 -6.81
CA GLU A 154 -14.58 -5.52 -6.44
C GLU A 154 -14.26 -4.26 -5.61
N LEU A 155 -13.37 -4.40 -4.61
CA LEU A 155 -12.91 -3.28 -3.80
C LEU A 155 -12.27 -2.17 -4.65
N TYR A 156 -11.39 -2.54 -5.56
CA TYR A 156 -10.72 -1.59 -6.44
C TYR A 156 -11.70 -0.86 -7.37
N ASN A 157 -12.71 -1.56 -7.84
CA ASN A 157 -13.73 -1.01 -8.74
C ASN A 157 -14.86 -0.28 -8.03
N HIS A 158 -14.99 -0.41 -6.69
CA HIS A 158 -16.12 0.16 -5.97
C HIS A 158 -16.30 1.67 -6.27
N PRO A 159 -17.55 2.15 -6.55
CA PRO A 159 -17.80 3.52 -6.98
C PRO A 159 -17.33 4.61 -6.01
N LYS A 160 -17.30 4.32 -4.70
CA LYS A 160 -16.80 5.24 -3.67
C LYS A 160 -15.28 5.32 -3.63
N VAL A 161 -14.56 4.31 -4.10
CA VAL A 161 -13.10 4.32 -4.22
C VAL A 161 -12.72 5.11 -5.47
N LYS A 162 -12.13 6.27 -5.28
CA LYS A 162 -11.81 7.21 -6.38
C LYS A 162 -10.34 7.26 -6.73
N ALA A 163 -9.46 6.96 -5.79
CA ALA A 163 -8.02 6.94 -5.99
C ALA A 163 -7.34 5.98 -5.02
N MET A 164 -6.19 5.46 -5.40
CA MET A 164 -5.32 4.72 -4.49
C MET A 164 -4.17 5.61 -4.03
N VAL A 165 -3.72 5.42 -2.78
CA VAL A 165 -2.61 6.19 -2.21
C VAL A 165 -1.65 5.25 -1.48
N SER A 166 -0.33 5.42 -1.71
CA SER A 166 0.71 4.63 -1.06
C SER A 166 1.98 5.46 -0.87
N PHE A 167 2.38 5.68 0.38
CA PHE A 167 3.61 6.38 0.75
C PHE A 167 4.75 5.43 1.09
N THR A 168 4.72 4.24 0.48
CA THR A 168 5.72 3.21 0.76
C THR A 168 7.16 3.70 0.57
N LYS A 169 8.03 3.29 1.48
CA LYS A 169 9.48 3.52 1.39
C LYS A 169 10.19 2.54 0.45
N GLY A 170 9.48 1.51 0.00
CA GLY A 170 10.02 0.54 -0.94
C GLY A 170 9.07 -0.61 -1.22
N GLU A 171 8.98 -0.96 -2.48
CA GLU A 171 8.27 -2.13 -2.99
C GLU A 171 9.23 -2.98 -3.82
N GLY A 172 9.15 -4.30 -3.66
CA GLY A 172 9.81 -5.19 -4.61
C GLY A 172 9.21 -5.01 -6.01
N PHE A 173 7.90 -5.08 -6.09
CA PHE A 173 7.15 -4.88 -7.32
C PHE A 173 5.98 -3.90 -7.12
N GLY A 174 5.14 -4.13 -6.09
CA GLY A 174 3.98 -3.28 -5.81
C GLY A 174 2.68 -3.82 -6.41
N ARG A 175 2.44 -5.14 -6.29
CA ARG A 175 1.25 -5.82 -6.83
C ARG A 175 -0.06 -5.07 -6.60
N PRO A 176 -0.42 -4.59 -5.38
CA PRO A 176 -1.68 -3.88 -5.18
C PRO A 176 -1.82 -2.62 -6.04
N LEU A 177 -0.70 -1.93 -6.32
CA LEU A 177 -0.70 -0.74 -7.19
C LEU A 177 -0.95 -1.13 -8.65
N LEU A 178 -0.34 -2.23 -9.12
CA LEU A 178 -0.56 -2.72 -10.48
C LEU A 178 -2.00 -3.23 -10.66
N GLU A 179 -2.49 -4.02 -9.70
CA GLU A 179 -3.86 -4.51 -9.68
C GLU A 179 -4.87 -3.36 -9.72
N PHE A 180 -4.67 -2.33 -8.90
CA PHE A 180 -5.53 -1.15 -8.92
C PHE A 180 -5.44 -0.36 -10.22
N ALA A 181 -4.24 -0.27 -10.83
CA ALA A 181 -4.03 0.45 -12.09
C ALA A 181 -4.92 -0.09 -13.23
N THR A 182 -5.29 -1.39 -13.20
CA THR A 182 -6.21 -1.97 -14.19
C THR A 182 -7.58 -1.31 -14.21
N THR A 183 -8.00 -0.66 -13.11
CA THR A 183 -9.28 0.07 -13.05
C THR A 183 -9.27 1.39 -13.80
N GLY A 184 -8.11 1.91 -14.20
CA GLY A 184 -7.93 3.23 -14.79
C GLY A 184 -8.14 4.39 -13.82
N LYS A 185 -8.28 4.14 -12.51
CA LYS A 185 -8.44 5.20 -11.51
C LYS A 185 -7.08 5.78 -11.10
N PRO A 186 -7.03 7.05 -10.62
CA PRO A 186 -5.79 7.72 -10.22
C PRO A 186 -5.04 7.00 -9.08
N ILE A 187 -3.72 7.03 -9.15
CA ILE A 187 -2.82 6.52 -8.12
C ILE A 187 -1.88 7.63 -7.68
N ILE A 188 -1.74 7.79 -6.37
CA ILE A 188 -0.74 8.66 -5.72
C ILE A 188 0.25 7.74 -5.02
N ALA A 189 1.49 7.73 -5.47
CA ALA A 189 2.53 6.87 -4.91
C ALA A 189 3.87 7.58 -4.83
N SER A 190 4.81 7.06 -4.01
CA SER A 190 6.18 7.55 -3.97
C SER A 190 6.88 7.31 -5.32
N GLY A 191 7.61 8.32 -5.84
CA GLY A 191 8.23 8.30 -7.17
C GLY A 191 9.51 7.46 -7.28
N TRP A 192 9.61 6.32 -6.57
CA TRP A 192 10.79 5.48 -6.58
C TRP A 192 10.47 4.02 -6.21
N SER A 193 11.35 3.08 -6.50
CA SER A 193 11.24 1.66 -6.21
C SER A 193 10.46 0.86 -7.27
N GLY A 194 10.18 -0.42 -7.03
CA GLY A 194 9.72 -1.37 -8.05
C GLY A 194 8.43 -0.99 -8.80
N HIS A 195 7.52 -0.28 -8.15
CA HIS A 195 6.27 0.13 -8.81
C HIS A 195 6.46 1.22 -9.88
N THR A 196 7.61 1.91 -9.93
CA THR A 196 7.91 2.86 -11.00
C THR A 196 8.16 2.19 -12.36
N ASP A 197 8.32 0.86 -12.39
CA ASP A 197 8.46 0.12 -13.63
C ASP A 197 7.16 0.16 -14.47
N PHE A 198 6.00 0.26 -13.81
CA PHE A 198 4.69 0.31 -14.48
C PHE A 198 3.90 1.61 -14.24
N LEU A 199 4.12 2.33 -13.14
CA LEU A 199 3.51 3.63 -12.92
C LEU A 199 4.33 4.70 -13.65
N LYS A 200 3.71 5.39 -14.60
CA LYS A 200 4.33 6.49 -15.35
C LYS A 200 3.70 7.80 -14.94
N THR A 201 4.48 8.88 -15.04
CA THR A 201 4.07 10.23 -14.64
C THR A 201 2.87 10.77 -15.41
N ASP A 202 2.59 10.23 -16.59
CA ASP A 202 1.49 10.68 -17.44
C ASP A 202 0.09 10.37 -16.88
N TYR A 203 -0.01 9.40 -15.96
CA TYR A 203 -1.28 8.97 -15.34
C TYR A 203 -1.16 8.60 -13.86
N SER A 204 -0.06 8.90 -13.22
CA SER A 204 0.13 8.76 -11.77
C SER A 204 0.81 10.01 -11.22
N VAL A 205 0.46 10.38 -10.00
CA VAL A 205 1.13 11.43 -9.26
C VAL A 205 2.16 10.77 -8.34
N LEU A 206 3.41 11.11 -8.54
CA LEU A 206 4.57 10.55 -7.83
C LEU A 206 5.14 11.59 -6.85
#